data_576cea558c690694b0f22fa49116771b
#
_entry.id   576cea558c690694b0f22fa49116771b
#
_cell.length_a   1.000
_cell.length_b   1.000
_cell.length_c   1.000
_cell.angle_alpha   90.00
_cell.angle_beta   90.00
_cell.angle_gamma   90.00
#
_symmetry.space_group_name_H-M   'P 1'
#
loop_
_entity.id
_entity.type
_entity.pdbx_description
1 polymer ?
#
loop_
_entity_poly.entity_id
_entity_poly.type
_entity_poly.pdbx_seq_one_letter_code
_entity_poly.pdbx_strand_id
1 'polypeptide(L)'
;IGHHFTIDHGTGVVIGETCIIGNNVKLYQGVTLGAKSFPLDEHGNPIKGIARHPILEDDVIVYSNATILGRITIGRGATVGGNIWVTEDVPAGERIVQRRH
;
A
#
# COMPACT_ATOMS: atom_id res chain seq x y z
N ILE A 1 2.03 3.86 -11.92
CA ILE A 1 1.42 5.02 -11.24
C ILE A 1 0.45 5.70 -12.19
N GLY A 2 -0.77 5.94 -11.73
CA GLY A 2 -1.81 6.59 -12.54
C GLY A 2 -1.57 8.08 -12.75
N HIS A 3 -2.46 8.70 -13.55
CA HIS A 3 -2.30 10.09 -13.99
C HIS A 3 -2.50 11.13 -12.88
N HIS A 4 -3.28 10.81 -11.86
CA HIS A 4 -3.63 11.76 -10.80
C HIS A 4 -3.17 11.26 -9.43
N PHE A 5 -1.95 10.80 -9.39
CA PHE A 5 -1.32 10.38 -8.14
C PHE A 5 -0.89 11.62 -7.35
N THR A 6 -1.31 11.70 -6.09
CA THR A 6 -1.01 12.84 -5.22
C THR A 6 -0.40 12.36 -3.92
N ILE A 7 0.72 12.98 -3.53
CA ILE A 7 1.33 12.80 -2.21
C ILE A 7 1.15 14.11 -1.45
N ASP A 8 0.22 14.10 -0.49
CA ASP A 8 0.01 15.25 0.38
C ASP A 8 1.03 15.23 1.50
N HIS A 9 1.77 16.33 1.65
CA HIS A 9 2.83 16.46 2.66
C HIS A 9 3.99 15.46 2.49
N GLY A 10 4.13 14.86 1.37
CA GLY A 10 5.08 13.89 0.82
C GLY A 10 6.31 13.42 1.58
N THR A 11 6.56 13.87 2.80
CA THR A 11 7.75 13.50 3.57
C THR A 11 7.64 12.09 4.11
N GLY A 12 8.66 11.26 3.86
CA GLY A 12 8.74 9.92 4.41
C GLY A 12 7.85 8.87 3.73
N VAL A 13 7.26 9.19 2.58
CA VAL A 13 6.50 8.19 1.82
C VAL A 13 7.47 7.22 1.15
N VAL A 14 7.22 5.92 1.36
CA VAL A 14 8.02 4.85 0.74
C VAL A 14 7.11 4.01 -0.14
N ILE A 15 7.44 3.90 -1.41
CA ILE A 15 6.69 3.12 -2.39
C ILE A 15 7.61 2.05 -2.97
N GLY A 16 7.24 0.78 -2.76
CA GLY A 16 8.01 -0.33 -3.29
C GLY A 16 7.98 -0.41 -4.81
N GLU A 17 9.01 -0.97 -5.40
CA GLU A 17 9.20 -0.96 -6.86
C GLU A 17 8.14 -1.72 -7.64
N THR A 18 7.48 -2.71 -7.03
CA THR A 18 6.44 -3.49 -7.71
C THR A 18 5.02 -3.03 -7.38
N CYS A 19 4.87 -1.89 -6.70
CA CYS A 19 3.54 -1.31 -6.43
C CYS A 19 2.84 -0.94 -7.74
N ILE A 20 1.53 -1.19 -7.77
CA ILE A 20 0.66 -0.69 -8.83
C ILE A 20 -0.27 0.33 -8.18
N ILE A 21 -0.26 1.56 -8.68
CA ILE A 21 -1.04 2.65 -8.12
C ILE A 21 -1.95 3.20 -9.21
N GLY A 22 -3.24 3.17 -8.96
CA GLY A 22 -4.25 3.66 -9.90
C GLY A 22 -4.33 5.18 -9.97
N ASN A 23 -5.44 5.67 -10.53
CA ASN A 23 -5.69 7.10 -10.70
C ASN A 23 -6.31 7.71 -9.43
N ASN A 24 -6.05 8.98 -9.19
CA ASN A 24 -6.63 9.74 -8.08
C ASN A 24 -6.32 9.16 -6.70
N VAL A 25 -5.20 8.48 -6.56
CA VAL A 25 -4.76 7.94 -5.28
C VAL A 25 -4.09 9.05 -4.47
N LYS A 26 -4.43 9.14 -3.17
CA LYS A 26 -3.82 10.09 -2.25
C LYS A 26 -3.06 9.35 -1.17
N LEU A 27 -1.80 9.71 -0.99
CA LEU A 27 -0.96 9.19 0.08
C LEU A 27 -0.48 10.37 0.93
N TYR A 28 -0.70 10.28 2.23
CA TYR A 28 -0.26 11.29 3.17
C TYR A 28 1.17 10.96 3.66
N GLN A 29 1.75 11.83 4.48
CA GLN A 29 3.13 11.65 4.93
C GLN A 29 3.32 10.36 5.72
N GLY A 30 4.50 9.78 5.62
CA GLY A 30 4.88 8.60 6.40
C GLY A 30 4.24 7.29 5.95
N VAL A 31 3.51 7.29 4.85
CA VAL A 31 2.91 6.06 4.31
C VAL A 31 4.01 5.15 3.75
N THR A 32 3.91 3.85 4.07
CA THR A 32 4.82 2.84 3.54
C THR A 32 4.03 1.79 2.77
N LEU A 33 4.39 1.59 1.51
CA LEU A 33 3.86 0.53 0.67
C LEU A 33 5.00 -0.45 0.43
N GLY A 34 5.08 -1.49 1.26
CA GLY A 34 6.23 -2.37 1.32
C GLY A 34 5.91 -3.83 1.08
N ALA A 35 6.93 -4.65 1.20
CA ALA A 35 6.81 -6.10 1.12
C ALA A 35 6.68 -6.70 2.52
N LYS A 36 5.78 -7.67 2.67
CA LYS A 36 5.61 -8.37 3.95
C LYS A 36 6.78 -9.32 4.19
N SER A 37 7.26 -9.94 3.13
CA SER A 37 8.42 -10.84 3.18
C SER A 37 9.03 -10.92 1.78
N PHE A 38 10.27 -11.39 1.72
CA PHE A 38 10.91 -11.65 0.44
C PHE A 38 10.82 -13.14 0.14
N PRO A 39 10.21 -13.54 -0.98
CA PRO A 39 10.23 -14.94 -1.38
C PRO A 39 11.69 -15.40 -1.60
N LEU A 40 11.97 -16.61 -1.15
CA LEU A 40 13.28 -17.22 -1.33
C LEU A 40 13.17 -18.40 -2.28
N ASP A 41 14.21 -18.61 -3.08
CA ASP A 41 14.32 -19.80 -3.90
C ASP A 41 14.77 -21.01 -3.06
N GLU A 42 14.92 -22.17 -3.67
CA GLU A 42 15.32 -23.40 -2.98
C GLU A 42 16.71 -23.33 -2.35
N HIS A 43 17.53 -22.35 -2.77
CA HIS A 43 18.88 -22.12 -2.24
C HIS A 43 18.92 -21.04 -1.16
N GLY A 44 17.76 -20.50 -0.77
CA GLY A 44 17.68 -19.45 0.23
C GLY A 44 18.00 -18.05 -0.27
N ASN A 45 18.10 -17.85 -1.58
CA ASN A 45 18.36 -16.54 -2.18
C ASN A 45 17.06 -15.82 -2.52
N PRO A 46 17.01 -14.49 -2.39
CA PRO A 46 15.81 -13.74 -2.77
C PRO A 46 15.48 -13.93 -4.25
N ILE A 47 14.23 -14.21 -4.54
CA ILE A 47 13.74 -14.34 -5.91
C ILE A 47 13.49 -12.93 -6.46
N LYS A 48 14.19 -12.58 -7.53
CA LYS A 48 14.06 -11.27 -8.17
C LYS A 48 12.87 -11.24 -9.11
N GLY A 49 12.28 -10.06 -9.27
CA GLY A 49 11.23 -9.85 -10.27
C GLY A 49 9.84 -10.29 -9.85
N ILE A 50 9.66 -10.87 -8.66
CA ILE A 50 8.34 -11.23 -8.16
C ILE A 50 7.65 -10.00 -7.61
N ALA A 51 6.39 -9.79 -8.03
CA ALA A 51 5.57 -8.73 -7.51
C ALA A 51 5.25 -9.02 -6.03
N ARG A 52 5.68 -8.14 -5.13
CA ARG A 52 5.56 -8.33 -3.69
C ARG A 52 5.08 -7.10 -2.94
N HIS A 53 4.69 -6.08 -3.66
CA HIS A 53 4.24 -4.81 -3.09
C HIS A 53 2.76 -4.57 -3.37
N PRO A 54 2.10 -3.69 -2.59
CA PRO A 54 0.65 -3.49 -2.71
C PRO A 54 0.18 -2.98 -4.07
N ILE A 55 -1.09 -3.30 -4.36
CA ILE A 55 -1.84 -2.70 -5.46
C ILE A 55 -2.87 -1.76 -4.84
N LEU A 56 -2.84 -0.50 -5.25
CA LEU A 56 -3.86 0.48 -4.87
C LEU A 56 -4.68 0.79 -6.11
N GLU A 57 -5.97 0.47 -6.05
CA GLU A 57 -6.89 0.77 -7.14
C GLU A 57 -7.25 2.24 -7.16
N ASP A 58 -8.11 2.66 -8.11
CA ASP A 58 -8.44 4.07 -8.27
C ASP A 58 -9.14 4.64 -7.02
N ASP A 59 -8.93 5.93 -6.78
CA ASP A 59 -9.63 6.69 -5.74
C ASP A 59 -9.34 6.21 -4.31
N VAL A 60 -8.22 5.52 -4.09
CA VAL A 60 -7.81 5.09 -2.76
C VAL A 60 -7.17 6.24 -2.00
N ILE A 61 -7.48 6.36 -0.71
CA ILE A 61 -6.88 7.35 0.18
C ILE A 61 -6.18 6.60 1.33
N VAL A 62 -4.90 6.91 1.54
CA VAL A 62 -4.12 6.33 2.64
C VAL A 62 -3.62 7.47 3.52
N TYR A 63 -4.09 7.50 4.76
CA TYR A 63 -3.73 8.55 5.71
C TYR A 63 -2.36 8.34 6.33
N SER A 64 -1.92 9.33 7.09
CA SER A 64 -0.54 9.45 7.58
C SER A 64 -0.05 8.23 8.36
N ASN A 65 1.19 7.83 8.10
CA ASN A 65 1.90 6.79 8.83
C ASN A 65 1.26 5.39 8.75
N ALA A 66 0.35 5.17 7.81
CA ALA A 66 -0.17 3.83 7.55
C ALA A 66 0.90 2.99 6.85
N THR A 67 0.93 1.71 7.16
CA THR A 67 1.85 0.76 6.55
C THR A 67 1.05 -0.35 5.87
N ILE A 68 1.23 -0.52 4.58
CA ILE A 68 0.56 -1.53 3.78
C ILE A 68 1.63 -2.47 3.24
N LEU A 69 1.55 -3.74 3.61
CA LEU A 69 2.60 -4.70 3.32
C LEU A 69 2.09 -5.89 2.52
N GLY A 70 2.88 -6.32 1.55
CA GLY A 70 2.64 -7.52 0.78
C GLY A 70 1.87 -7.27 -0.52
N ARG A 71 1.79 -8.29 -1.35
CA ARG A 71 1.06 -8.20 -2.63
C ARG A 71 -0.44 -8.33 -2.37
N ILE A 72 -1.01 -7.30 -1.79
CA ILE A 72 -2.42 -7.20 -1.48
C ILE A 72 -3.05 -6.11 -2.34
N THR A 73 -4.36 -6.16 -2.48
CA THR A 73 -5.11 -5.17 -3.25
C THR A 73 -5.96 -4.32 -2.32
N ILE A 74 -5.76 -3.01 -2.40
CA ILE A 74 -6.64 -2.05 -1.74
C ILE A 74 -7.66 -1.62 -2.79
N GLY A 75 -8.90 -2.01 -2.58
CA GLY A 75 -9.96 -1.86 -3.57
C GLY A 75 -10.32 -0.41 -3.86
N ARG A 76 -10.94 -0.20 -5.02
CA ARG A 76 -11.32 1.12 -5.51
C ARG A 76 -12.15 1.89 -4.48
N GLY A 77 -11.77 3.14 -4.25
CA GLY A 77 -12.49 4.01 -3.31
C GLY A 77 -12.30 3.67 -1.84
N ALA A 78 -11.44 2.69 -1.52
CA ALA A 78 -11.18 2.34 -0.13
C ALA A 78 -10.38 3.43 0.57
N THR A 79 -10.56 3.52 1.88
CA THR A 79 -9.83 4.47 2.72
C THR A 79 -9.07 3.70 3.80
N VAL A 80 -7.78 3.95 3.90
CA VAL A 80 -6.92 3.37 4.94
C VAL A 80 -6.59 4.48 5.94
N GLY A 81 -7.02 4.30 7.19
CA GLY A 81 -6.79 5.27 8.26
C GLY A 81 -5.32 5.38 8.64
N GLY A 82 -5.00 6.43 9.41
CA GLY A 82 -3.62 6.67 9.83
C GLY A 82 -3.12 5.71 10.89
N ASN A 83 -1.82 5.49 10.93
CA ASN A 83 -1.11 4.73 11.96
C ASN A 83 -1.54 3.28 12.09
N ILE A 84 -2.05 2.67 11.02
CA ILE A 84 -2.45 1.26 11.03
C ILE A 84 -1.58 0.44 10.08
N TRP A 85 -1.57 -0.87 10.32
CA TRP A 85 -0.88 -1.84 9.48
C TRP A 85 -1.91 -2.68 8.74
N VAL A 86 -1.76 -2.78 7.43
CA VAL A 86 -2.65 -3.55 6.57
C VAL A 86 -1.83 -4.62 5.85
N THR A 87 -2.20 -5.88 6.07
CA THR A 87 -1.50 -7.03 5.49
C THR A 87 -2.44 -7.94 4.71
N GLU A 88 -3.68 -7.53 4.52
CA GLU A 88 -4.71 -8.30 3.81
C GLU A 88 -5.46 -7.39 2.84
N ASP A 89 -6.09 -8.00 1.83
CA ASP A 89 -6.87 -7.26 0.85
C ASP A 89 -7.97 -6.44 1.52
N VAL A 90 -8.22 -5.26 0.97
CA VAL A 90 -9.30 -4.38 1.43
C VAL A 90 -10.32 -4.27 0.30
N PRO A 91 -11.58 -4.64 0.54
CA PRO A 91 -12.62 -4.55 -0.49
C PRO A 91 -12.86 -3.12 -0.96
N ALA A 92 -13.35 -2.96 -2.18
CA ALA A 92 -13.69 -1.66 -2.74
C ALA A 92 -14.69 -0.92 -1.84
N GLY A 93 -14.45 0.38 -1.64
CA GLY A 93 -15.30 1.22 -0.81
C GLY A 93 -15.18 1.00 0.70
N GLU A 94 -14.33 0.09 1.13
CA GLU A 94 -14.16 -0.21 2.55
C GLU A 94 -13.34 0.87 3.24
N ARG A 95 -13.63 1.08 4.52
CA ARG A 95 -12.87 2.01 5.34
C ARG A 95 -12.22 1.27 6.50
N ILE A 96 -10.91 1.26 6.52
CA ILE A 96 -10.13 0.60 7.57
C ILE A 96 -9.57 1.67 8.49
N VAL A 97 -9.89 1.57 9.78
CA VAL A 97 -9.45 2.52 10.79
C VAL A 97 -8.89 1.77 11.99
N GLN A 98 -8.09 2.47 12.78
CA GLN A 98 -7.54 1.89 14.00
C GLN A 98 -8.67 1.50 14.96
N ARG A 99 -8.63 0.25 15.43
CA ARG A 99 -9.60 -0.23 16.42
C ARG A 99 -9.03 -0.06 17.82
N ARG A 100 -9.88 0.38 18.71
CA ARG A 100 -9.57 0.37 20.14
C ARG A 100 -10.09 -0.94 20.75
N HIS A 101 -9.26 -1.51 21.57
CA HIS A 101 -9.63 -2.68 22.34
C HIS A 101 -9.81 -2.33 23.81
#